data_8cce98b1d69746a342d8c0b5bdf67a79
#
_entry.id   8cce98b1d69746a342d8c0b5bdf67a79
#
_cell.length_a   1.000
_cell.length_b   1.000
_cell.length_c   1.000
_cell.angle_alpha   90.00
_cell.angle_beta   90.00
_cell.angle_gamma   90.00
#
_symmetry.space_group_name_H-M   'P 1'
#
loop_
_entity.id
_entity.type
_entity.pdbx_description
1 polymer ?
#
loop_
_entity_poly.entity_id
_entity_poly.type
_entity_poly.pdbx_seq_one_letter_code
_entity_poly.pdbx_strand_id
1 'polypeptide(L)'
;MSYNKLKSLVANVEAIETAMKIQVQGRQATAEEKEILSRYSGFGGIKEVLNIGTDKPIGGDMQEPIQRLQELINAYPHFTEPMRHNVIEGIKASVLTAFYTPKFLVDTVVRQIHATFSENGLKMRSFLEPSAGIGGFLPLSLIHI
;
A
#
# COMPACT_ATOMS: atom_id res chain seq x y z
N MET A 1 -14.00 -13.52 -0.95
CA MET A 1 -13.97 -12.46 -1.99
C MET A 1 -12.83 -12.76 -2.93
N SER A 2 -13.07 -12.80 -4.23
CA SER A 2 -12.02 -12.99 -5.23
C SER A 2 -11.15 -11.73 -5.29
N TYR A 3 -9.82 -11.89 -5.37
CA TYR A 3 -8.87 -10.79 -5.57
C TYR A 3 -9.11 -10.15 -6.95
N ASN A 4 -9.47 -8.87 -6.95
CA ASN A 4 -9.68 -8.12 -8.20
C ASN A 4 -8.48 -7.22 -8.47
N LYS A 5 -7.61 -7.64 -9.37
CA LYS A 5 -6.37 -6.94 -9.73
C LYS A 5 -6.60 -5.51 -10.20
N LEU A 6 -7.60 -5.29 -11.06
CA LEU A 6 -7.91 -3.96 -11.58
C LEU A 6 -8.33 -3.02 -10.45
N LYS A 7 -9.23 -3.46 -9.58
CA LYS A 7 -9.66 -2.66 -8.43
C LYS A 7 -8.51 -2.32 -7.51
N SER A 8 -7.61 -3.29 -7.24
CA SER A 8 -6.42 -3.05 -6.42
C SER A 8 -5.45 -2.08 -7.09
N LEU A 9 -5.23 -2.21 -8.40
CA LEU A 9 -4.37 -1.31 -9.16
C LEU A 9 -4.90 0.13 -9.14
N VAL A 10 -6.18 0.34 -9.41
CA VAL A 10 -6.80 1.67 -9.37
C VAL A 10 -6.67 2.29 -7.98
N ALA A 11 -6.99 1.54 -6.93
CA ALA A 11 -6.88 2.03 -5.55
C ALA A 11 -5.43 2.38 -5.17
N ASN A 12 -4.45 1.60 -5.63
CA ASN A 12 -3.04 1.89 -5.41
C ASN A 12 -2.59 3.19 -6.12
N VAL A 13 -3.03 3.40 -7.35
CA VAL A 13 -2.72 4.62 -8.11
C VAL A 13 -3.34 5.85 -7.45
N GLU A 14 -4.61 5.77 -7.03
CA GLU A 14 -5.28 6.84 -6.29
C GLU A 14 -4.56 7.18 -4.97
N ALA A 15 -4.14 6.17 -4.24
CA ALA A 15 -3.41 6.35 -2.99
C ALA A 15 -2.04 7.01 -3.21
N ILE A 16 -1.29 6.60 -4.24
CA ILE A 16 0.00 7.19 -4.61
C ILE A 16 -0.19 8.66 -5.04
N GLU A 17 -1.17 8.94 -5.91
CA GLU A 17 -1.48 10.31 -6.33
C GLU A 17 -1.82 11.20 -5.14
N THR A 18 -2.66 10.71 -4.23
CA THR A 18 -3.05 11.41 -3.01
C THR A 18 -1.84 11.68 -2.11
N ALA A 19 -0.98 10.69 -1.90
CA ALA A 19 0.24 10.85 -1.10
C ALA A 19 1.19 11.89 -1.70
N MET A 20 1.42 11.83 -3.01
CA MET A 20 2.27 12.80 -3.74
C MET A 20 1.72 14.21 -3.63
N LYS A 21 0.40 14.40 -3.78
CA LYS A 21 -0.27 15.69 -3.65
C LYS A 21 -0.11 16.28 -2.25
N ILE A 22 -0.34 15.48 -1.21
CA ILE A 22 -0.19 15.90 0.19
C ILE A 22 1.26 16.32 0.46
N GLN A 23 2.22 15.54 -0.04
CA GLN A 23 3.65 15.82 0.15
C GLN A 23 4.09 17.11 -0.55
N VAL A 24 3.64 17.34 -1.79
CA VAL A 24 3.91 18.60 -2.52
C VAL A 24 3.33 19.81 -1.79
N GLN A 25 2.16 19.65 -1.18
CA GLN A 25 1.48 20.70 -0.42
C GLN A 25 2.06 20.90 0.99
N GLY A 26 2.93 20.00 1.47
CA GLY A 26 3.56 20.09 2.79
C GLY A 26 2.57 20.08 3.96
N ARG A 27 1.43 19.40 3.82
CA ARG A 27 0.34 19.37 4.81
C ARG A 27 0.03 17.95 5.28
N GLN A 28 -0.79 17.86 6.29
CA GLN A 28 -1.34 16.57 6.73
C GLN A 28 -2.54 16.15 5.86
N ALA A 29 -2.79 14.83 5.81
CA ALA A 29 -3.93 14.26 5.12
C ALA A 29 -5.24 14.57 5.84
N THR A 30 -6.30 14.88 5.07
CA THR A 30 -7.67 14.97 5.59
C THR A 30 -8.22 13.59 5.95
N ALA A 31 -9.41 13.53 6.55
CA ALA A 31 -10.06 12.26 6.89
C ALA A 31 -10.37 11.43 5.63
N GLU A 32 -10.87 12.08 4.57
CA GLU A 32 -11.17 11.44 3.29
C GLU A 32 -9.91 10.94 2.60
N GLU A 33 -8.83 11.73 2.63
CA GLU A 33 -7.54 11.32 2.06
C GLU A 33 -6.92 10.15 2.82
N LYS A 34 -7.06 10.10 4.15
CA LYS A 34 -6.63 8.94 4.94
C LYS A 34 -7.39 7.68 4.55
N GLU A 35 -8.68 7.79 4.23
CA GLU A 35 -9.46 6.66 3.72
C GLU A 35 -8.94 6.18 2.37
N ILE A 36 -8.63 7.09 1.43
CA ILE A 36 -8.03 6.74 0.14
C ILE A 36 -6.68 6.05 0.35
N LEU A 37 -5.79 6.64 1.17
CA LEU A 37 -4.48 6.07 1.48
C LEU A 37 -4.57 4.67 2.10
N SER A 38 -5.59 4.42 2.93
CA SER A 38 -5.81 3.12 3.58
C SER A 38 -6.18 1.99 2.61
N ARG A 39 -6.59 2.32 1.38
CA ARG A 39 -6.92 1.34 0.32
C ARG A 39 -5.68 0.81 -0.40
N TYR A 40 -4.49 1.39 -0.15
CA TYR A 40 -3.26 0.90 -0.73
C TYR A 40 -2.98 -0.53 -0.30
N SER A 41 -2.79 -1.41 -1.27
CA SER A 41 -2.56 -2.84 -1.03
C SER A 41 -1.30 -3.40 -1.67
N GLY A 42 -0.48 -2.53 -2.28
CA GLY A 42 0.72 -2.93 -3.00
C GLY A 42 0.45 -3.59 -4.34
N PHE A 43 1.52 -3.87 -5.08
CA PHE A 43 1.42 -4.41 -6.45
C PHE A 43 1.58 -5.94 -6.52
N GLY A 44 1.48 -6.64 -5.39
CA GLY A 44 1.61 -8.10 -5.34
C GLY A 44 0.69 -8.80 -6.33
N GLY A 45 1.26 -9.60 -7.23
CA GLY A 45 0.52 -10.34 -8.25
C GLY A 45 -0.02 -9.52 -9.44
N ILE A 46 0.20 -8.20 -9.50
CA ILE A 46 -0.19 -7.35 -10.63
C ILE A 46 0.98 -7.31 -11.63
N LYS A 47 1.09 -8.36 -12.44
CA LYS A 47 2.23 -8.55 -13.37
C LYS A 47 2.31 -7.48 -14.44
N GLU A 48 1.22 -6.82 -14.75
CA GLU A 48 1.09 -5.81 -15.78
C GLU A 48 1.99 -4.59 -15.49
N VAL A 49 2.29 -4.28 -14.23
CA VAL A 49 3.22 -3.20 -13.86
C VAL A 49 4.68 -3.48 -14.22
N LEU A 50 5.05 -4.73 -14.53
CA LEU A 50 6.38 -5.07 -15.03
C LEU A 50 6.68 -4.42 -16.39
N ASN A 51 5.64 -4.03 -17.12
CA ASN A 51 5.76 -3.42 -18.44
C ASN A 51 5.88 -1.88 -18.37
N ILE A 52 5.86 -1.27 -17.18
CA ILE A 52 6.10 0.18 -17.02
C ILE A 52 7.48 0.55 -17.57
N GLY A 53 7.51 1.56 -18.46
CA GLY A 53 8.75 2.04 -19.08
C GLY A 53 9.38 1.07 -20.09
N THR A 54 8.61 0.11 -20.61
CA THR A 54 9.03 -0.80 -21.70
C THR A 54 8.12 -0.63 -22.92
N ASP A 55 8.58 -1.11 -24.09
CA ASP A 55 7.80 -1.11 -25.33
C ASP A 55 6.74 -2.23 -25.37
N LYS A 56 6.60 -3.00 -24.30
CA LYS A 56 5.62 -4.09 -24.24
C LYS A 56 4.22 -3.51 -24.04
N PRO A 57 3.24 -3.94 -24.84
CA PRO A 57 1.88 -3.46 -24.71
C PRO A 57 1.28 -3.90 -23.37
N ILE A 58 0.57 -2.97 -22.73
CA ILE A 58 -0.32 -3.24 -21.61
C ILE A 58 -1.71 -3.29 -22.20
N GLY A 59 -2.37 -4.42 -22.09
CA GLY A 59 -3.69 -4.63 -22.72
C GLY A 59 -4.86 -4.43 -21.75
N GLY A 60 -6.03 -4.18 -22.33
CA GLY A 60 -7.30 -4.13 -21.62
C GLY A 60 -7.40 -3.01 -20.59
N ASP A 61 -8.23 -3.23 -19.59
CA ASP A 61 -8.58 -2.24 -18.55
C ASP A 61 -7.40 -1.84 -17.64
N MET A 62 -6.27 -2.57 -17.72
CA MET A 62 -5.06 -2.27 -16.94
C MET A 62 -4.23 -1.14 -17.54
N GLN A 63 -4.42 -0.80 -18.82
CA GLN A 63 -3.60 0.17 -19.54
C GLN A 63 -3.70 1.57 -18.93
N GLU A 64 -4.91 2.06 -18.74
CA GLU A 64 -5.16 3.42 -18.23
C GLU A 64 -4.54 3.65 -16.85
N PRO A 65 -4.82 2.83 -15.81
CA PRO A 65 -4.24 3.06 -14.48
C PRO A 65 -2.71 2.89 -14.46
N ILE A 66 -2.12 2.02 -15.29
CA ILE A 66 -0.66 1.91 -15.37
C ILE A 66 -0.05 3.12 -16.06
N GLN A 67 -0.65 3.61 -17.13
CA GLN A 67 -0.21 4.83 -17.78
C GLN A 67 -0.30 6.02 -16.81
N ARG A 68 -1.40 6.13 -16.06
CA ARG A 68 -1.56 7.14 -15.01
C ARG A 68 -0.45 7.07 -13.97
N LEU A 69 -0.11 5.87 -13.49
CA LEU A 69 0.98 5.67 -12.54
C LEU A 69 2.32 6.16 -13.10
N GLN A 70 2.61 5.86 -14.36
CA GLN A 70 3.83 6.29 -15.01
C GLN A 70 3.88 7.83 -15.16
N GLU A 71 2.77 8.44 -15.54
CA GLU A 71 2.64 9.90 -15.63
C GLU A 71 2.88 10.58 -14.28
N LEU A 72 2.28 10.05 -13.20
CA LEU A 72 2.48 10.55 -11.85
C LEU A 72 3.95 10.52 -11.42
N ILE A 73 4.65 9.39 -11.67
CA ILE A 73 6.08 9.25 -11.35
C ILE A 73 6.91 10.25 -12.16
N ASN A 74 6.60 10.42 -13.45
CA ASN A 74 7.35 11.32 -14.33
C ASN A 74 7.11 12.80 -14.00
N ALA A 75 5.89 13.15 -13.63
CA ALA A 75 5.51 14.53 -13.31
C ALA A 75 5.86 14.96 -11.88
N TYR A 76 6.24 14.03 -10.99
CA TYR A 76 6.47 14.37 -9.59
C TYR A 76 7.72 15.26 -9.43
N PRO A 77 7.55 16.49 -8.89
CA PRO A 77 8.60 17.51 -8.95
C PRO A 77 9.82 17.20 -8.08
N HIS A 78 9.68 16.35 -7.07
CA HIS A 78 10.77 15.99 -6.17
C HIS A 78 11.58 14.76 -6.64
N PHE A 79 11.22 14.15 -7.78
CA PHE A 79 11.98 13.03 -8.32
C PHE A 79 12.97 13.50 -9.38
N THR A 80 14.25 13.22 -9.15
CA THR A 80 15.28 13.24 -10.17
C THR A 80 15.15 12.01 -11.09
N GLU A 81 15.81 12.01 -12.25
CA GLU A 81 15.76 10.86 -13.17
C GLU A 81 16.21 9.53 -12.52
N PRO A 82 17.33 9.49 -11.75
CA PRO A 82 17.67 8.27 -11.03
C PRO A 82 16.61 7.83 -10.01
N MET A 83 15.94 8.77 -9.35
CA MET A 83 14.86 8.45 -8.39
C MET A 83 13.64 7.85 -9.09
N ARG A 84 13.24 8.38 -10.26
CA ARG A 84 12.14 7.80 -11.07
C ARG A 84 12.44 6.36 -11.44
N HIS A 85 13.66 6.11 -11.94
CA HIS A 85 14.10 4.75 -12.27
C HIS A 85 14.00 3.82 -11.04
N ASN A 86 14.54 4.23 -9.90
CA ASN A 86 14.51 3.43 -8.66
C ASN A 86 13.07 3.16 -8.18
N VAL A 87 12.16 4.14 -8.28
CA VAL A 87 10.74 3.96 -7.93
C VAL A 87 10.08 2.94 -8.84
N ILE A 88 10.31 3.02 -10.15
CA ILE A 88 9.76 2.06 -11.13
C ILE A 88 10.29 0.65 -10.82
N GLU A 89 11.59 0.49 -10.64
CA GLU A 89 12.18 -0.80 -10.31
C GLU A 89 11.71 -1.34 -8.95
N GLY A 90 11.50 -0.47 -7.96
CA GLY A 90 10.89 -0.83 -6.68
C GLY A 90 9.44 -1.35 -6.84
N ILE A 91 8.64 -0.70 -7.68
CA ILE A 91 7.28 -1.14 -8.02
C ILE A 91 7.32 -2.52 -8.69
N LYS A 92 8.19 -2.72 -9.68
CA LYS A 92 8.38 -4.01 -10.37
C LYS A 92 8.80 -5.12 -9.40
N ALA A 93 9.77 -4.85 -8.53
CA ALA A 93 10.23 -5.81 -7.53
C ALA A 93 9.10 -6.20 -6.55
N SER A 94 8.21 -5.27 -6.23
CA SER A 94 7.10 -5.50 -5.31
C SER A 94 6.05 -6.48 -5.84
N VAL A 95 5.98 -6.73 -7.14
CA VAL A 95 5.05 -7.70 -7.75
C VAL A 95 5.18 -9.10 -7.15
N LEU A 96 6.40 -9.48 -6.76
CA LEU A 96 6.68 -10.80 -6.18
C LEU A 96 6.66 -10.81 -4.64
N THR A 97 6.75 -9.64 -4.00
CA THR A 97 6.98 -9.55 -2.56
C THR A 97 5.90 -8.81 -1.78
N ALA A 98 5.13 -7.93 -2.42
CA ALA A 98 4.13 -7.10 -1.74
C ALA A 98 2.78 -7.83 -1.59
N PHE A 99 2.78 -8.96 -0.90
CA PHE A 99 1.56 -9.68 -0.50
C PHE A 99 1.32 -9.40 0.99
N TYR A 100 0.49 -8.41 1.27
CA TYR A 100 0.18 -8.02 2.64
C TYR A 100 -0.98 -8.86 3.20
N THR A 101 -0.94 -9.10 4.51
CA THR A 101 -2.00 -9.83 5.20
C THR A 101 -3.34 -9.11 5.04
N PRO A 102 -4.38 -9.78 4.52
CA PRO A 102 -5.69 -9.19 4.37
C PRO A 102 -6.25 -8.66 5.68
N LYS A 103 -6.92 -7.51 5.63
CA LYS A 103 -7.45 -6.82 6.82
C LYS A 103 -8.29 -7.74 7.72
N PHE A 104 -9.14 -8.59 7.15
CA PHE A 104 -9.98 -9.50 7.95
C PHE A 104 -9.18 -10.50 8.79
N LEU A 105 -8.02 -10.94 8.28
CA LEU A 105 -7.10 -11.81 9.04
C LEU A 105 -6.40 -11.01 10.14
N VAL A 106 -5.92 -9.80 9.82
CA VAL A 106 -5.34 -8.89 10.82
C VAL A 106 -6.34 -8.66 11.95
N ASP A 107 -7.58 -8.26 11.63
CA ASP A 107 -8.63 -8.00 12.61
C ASP A 107 -8.96 -9.24 13.46
N THR A 108 -8.89 -10.44 12.87
CA THR A 108 -9.13 -11.69 13.59
C THR A 108 -7.99 -11.99 14.58
N VAL A 109 -6.74 -11.86 14.12
CA VAL A 109 -5.56 -12.08 14.98
C VAL A 109 -5.54 -11.06 16.12
N VAL A 110 -5.77 -9.78 15.82
CA VAL A 110 -5.81 -8.68 16.80
C VAL A 110 -6.87 -8.99 17.88
N ARG A 111 -8.10 -9.32 17.47
CA ARG A 111 -9.18 -9.67 18.42
C ARG A 111 -8.83 -10.87 19.27
N GLN A 112 -8.24 -11.91 18.71
CA GLN A 112 -7.85 -13.11 19.45
C GLN A 112 -6.77 -12.81 20.50
N ILE A 113 -5.75 -12.01 20.13
CA ILE A 113 -4.71 -11.57 21.06
C ILE A 113 -5.35 -10.80 22.23
N HIS A 114 -6.25 -9.83 21.94
CA HIS A 114 -6.95 -9.08 22.98
C HIS A 114 -7.77 -9.96 23.91
N ALA A 115 -8.56 -10.88 23.35
CA ALA A 115 -9.37 -11.80 24.14
C ALA A 115 -8.47 -12.61 25.08
N THR A 116 -7.39 -13.20 24.57
CA THR A 116 -6.45 -14.00 25.36
C THR A 116 -5.82 -13.21 26.51
N PHE A 117 -5.39 -11.96 26.24
CA PHE A 117 -4.81 -11.10 27.28
C PHE A 117 -5.84 -10.72 28.34
N SER A 118 -7.06 -10.33 27.92
CA SER A 118 -8.14 -9.95 28.83
C SER A 118 -8.60 -11.13 29.72
N GLU A 119 -8.78 -12.30 29.13
CA GLU A 119 -9.20 -13.52 29.86
C GLU A 119 -8.20 -13.95 30.93
N ASN A 120 -6.91 -13.67 30.69
CA ASN A 120 -5.84 -14.01 31.64
C ASN A 120 -5.44 -12.84 32.56
N GLY A 121 -6.14 -11.70 32.50
CA GLY A 121 -5.81 -10.52 33.30
C GLY A 121 -4.43 -9.90 32.97
N LEU A 122 -3.91 -10.17 31.76
CA LEU A 122 -2.61 -9.73 31.32
C LEU A 122 -2.70 -8.39 30.58
N LYS A 123 -1.63 -7.59 30.67
CA LYS A 123 -1.46 -6.37 29.86
C LYS A 123 -0.28 -6.54 28.92
N MET A 124 -0.50 -6.26 27.64
CA MET A 124 0.59 -6.21 26.68
C MET A 124 1.52 -5.04 27.02
N ARG A 125 2.82 -5.29 27.17
CA ARG A 125 3.81 -4.25 27.50
C ARG A 125 4.60 -3.76 26.30
N SER A 126 4.75 -4.62 25.28
CA SER A 126 5.49 -4.31 24.06
C SER A 126 4.98 -5.17 22.93
N PHE A 127 5.12 -4.66 21.72
CA PHE A 127 4.78 -5.35 20.50
C PHE A 127 5.94 -5.19 19.51
N LEU A 128 6.39 -6.29 18.91
CA LEU A 128 7.40 -6.29 17.84
C LEU A 128 6.77 -6.84 16.57
N GLU A 129 6.75 -6.04 15.53
CA GLU A 129 6.34 -6.44 14.18
C GLU A 129 7.56 -6.40 13.26
N PRO A 130 8.24 -7.54 13.02
CA PRO A 130 9.46 -7.58 12.22
C PRO A 130 9.21 -7.40 10.72
N SER A 131 7.96 -7.53 10.28
CA SER A 131 7.56 -7.48 8.87
C SER A 131 6.37 -6.54 8.68
N ALA A 132 6.47 -5.32 9.20
CA ALA A 132 5.37 -4.36 9.28
C ALA A 132 4.64 -4.11 7.95
N GLY A 133 5.32 -4.28 6.80
CA GLY A 133 4.72 -4.04 5.49
C GLY A 133 4.08 -2.67 5.40
N ILE A 134 2.76 -2.64 5.16
CA ILE A 134 1.94 -1.41 5.17
C ILE A 134 1.39 -1.07 6.58
N GLY A 135 1.91 -1.69 7.62
CA GLY A 135 1.50 -1.39 9.00
C GLY A 135 0.17 -2.00 9.43
N GLY A 136 -0.28 -3.08 8.79
CA GLY A 136 -1.58 -3.71 9.10
C GLY A 136 -1.78 -4.11 10.56
N PHE A 137 -0.70 -4.48 11.27
CA PHE A 137 -0.73 -4.86 12.68
C PHE A 137 -0.44 -3.70 13.66
N LEU A 138 -0.14 -2.49 13.17
CA LEU A 138 0.09 -1.33 14.04
C LEU A 138 -1.04 -1.03 15.04
N PRO A 139 -2.33 -1.30 14.76
CA PRO A 139 -3.39 -1.13 15.75
C PRO A 139 -3.16 -1.90 17.05
N LEU A 140 -2.37 -2.99 17.04
CA LEU A 140 -1.98 -3.71 18.28
C LEU A 140 -1.15 -2.84 19.22
N SER A 141 -0.33 -1.92 18.69
CA SER A 141 0.50 -1.03 19.50
C SER A 141 -0.27 0.16 20.09
N LEU A 142 -1.42 0.53 19.50
CA LEU A 142 -2.20 1.71 19.88
C LEU A 142 -3.24 1.44 20.99
N ILE A 143 -3.45 0.19 21.37
CA ILE A 143 -4.51 -0.19 22.32
C ILE A 143 -4.07 -0.06 23.79
N HIS A 144 -2.83 0.34 24.04
CA HIS A 144 -2.24 0.45 25.38
C HIS A 144 -1.70 1.87 25.71
N ILE A 145 -2.10 2.90 24.95
CA ILE A 145 -1.82 4.29 25.28
C ILE A 145 -3.02 4.91 25.98
#